data_5b9c83d2a88d7cc7aeb4df8f14bdc899
#
_entry.id   5b9c83d2a88d7cc7aeb4df8f14bdc899
#
_cell.length_a   1.000
_cell.length_b   1.000
_cell.length_c   1.000
_cell.angle_alpha   90.00
_cell.angle_beta   90.00
_cell.angle_gamma   90.00
#
_symmetry.space_group_name_H-M   'P 1'
#
loop_
_entity.id
_entity.type
_entity.pdbx_description
1 polymer ?
#
loop_
_entity_poly.entity_id
_entity_poly.type
_entity_poly.pdbx_seq_one_letter_code
_entity_poly.pdbx_strand_id
1 'polypeptide(L)'
;MAYQLSINDIIFHILNNPTLFKHMYFGSGINSEIKSEYWHGTLWGESPLFGEDQIIISGKEYKCGDFVYYDIDNKLGRLRSILKNDDDQYQLRIQKIINYDDLPGNFKGTLRQRRSLESEVWLKDEFQIITTSQISKKASVMFEFQHQHIPENALRINEIIYKNNDHWHIRDANLSYQHPSDYIISRPPPSPSMKVYKLFLDLYYDDFGTYRNVYHSLEGVYLQFGNMPAHQRKLIKNHFVLGFVPFGGNFDEFILPFISEMKKFERGKIMKVQGQDAWVIAGLGVVTSDLPQGNDMTGVLRHNAKKGCRTCTVSHESLTDRNQDVPKISRYHHIIDDQFKEILQEDTVSAKKLLCTEYGLRLQPSILDKLKRERHLQMPQDVYHATAGKIGRLLMLTCGSFSREGESDFIKTWKDFEIPKKWSRLPNPISHNASFMMSDYLRLAMIMPYILHRFLKVSSLKENYVNTIKERTKALRVDLVPKSIISCWVHVAKTMKAVFSSEFTVDDYEELEKCLREELIILPKVITNFENLSFNNNFFY
;
A
#
# COMPACT_ATOMS: atom_id res chain seq x y z
N MET A 1 29.20 1.15 17.74
CA MET A 1 28.99 2.52 17.23
C MET A 1 28.43 2.36 15.81
N ALA A 2 27.24 2.86 15.52
CA ALA A 2 26.66 2.83 14.17
C ALA A 2 27.00 4.15 13.46
N TYR A 3 27.36 4.07 12.19
CA TYR A 3 27.63 5.24 11.35
C TYR A 3 26.45 5.46 10.42
N GLN A 4 25.96 6.70 10.39
CA GLN A 4 24.91 7.14 9.51
C GLN A 4 25.40 8.32 8.66
N LEU A 5 25.05 8.31 7.37
CA LEU A 5 25.29 9.45 6.51
C LEU A 5 24.25 10.55 6.74
N SER A 6 24.67 11.81 6.65
CA SER A 6 23.77 12.94 6.76
C SER A 6 22.85 13.00 5.55
N ILE A 7 21.54 13.05 5.80
CA ILE A 7 20.55 13.24 4.75
C ILE A 7 20.71 14.60 4.08
N ASN A 8 21.14 15.61 4.84
CA ASN A 8 21.42 16.92 4.28
C ASN A 8 22.50 16.86 3.20
N ASP A 9 23.58 16.09 3.43
CA ASP A 9 24.66 15.95 2.47
C ASP A 9 24.24 15.10 1.27
N ILE A 10 23.47 14.04 1.51
CA ILE A 10 22.88 13.23 0.42
C ILE A 10 22.01 14.11 -0.48
N ILE A 11 21.08 14.87 0.07
CA ILE A 11 20.20 15.77 -0.69
C ILE A 11 21.02 16.81 -1.44
N PHE A 12 22.00 17.45 -0.78
CA PHE A 12 22.87 18.44 -1.41
C PHE A 12 23.59 17.87 -2.63
N HIS A 13 24.21 16.71 -2.48
CA HIS A 13 24.96 16.08 -3.58
C HIS A 13 24.04 15.64 -4.73
N ILE A 14 22.85 15.14 -4.46
CA ILE A 14 21.90 14.72 -5.48
C ILE A 14 21.38 15.94 -6.27
N LEU A 15 20.95 16.99 -5.58
CA LEU A 15 20.44 18.20 -6.22
C LEU A 15 21.51 18.98 -7.00
N ASN A 16 22.78 18.81 -6.63
CA ASN A 16 23.90 19.43 -7.32
C ASN A 16 24.62 18.51 -8.31
N ASN A 17 24.14 17.27 -8.50
CA ASN A 17 24.61 16.38 -9.56
C ASN A 17 23.83 16.61 -10.86
N PRO A 18 24.43 17.26 -11.88
CA PRO A 18 23.69 17.61 -13.10
C PRO A 18 23.14 16.41 -13.86
N THR A 19 23.81 15.25 -13.75
CA THR A 19 23.38 14.02 -14.43
C THR A 19 22.14 13.37 -13.81
N LEU A 20 21.91 13.57 -12.51
CA LEU A 20 20.73 13.10 -11.81
C LEU A 20 19.62 14.14 -11.81
N PHE A 21 19.97 15.40 -11.50
CA PHE A 21 19.03 16.51 -11.38
C PHE A 21 18.14 16.69 -12.61
N LYS A 22 18.73 16.59 -13.82
CA LYS A 22 17.98 16.71 -15.09
C LYS A 22 16.86 15.69 -15.29
N HIS A 23 16.89 14.58 -14.56
CA HIS A 23 15.86 13.52 -14.63
C HIS A 23 14.81 13.65 -13.52
N MET A 24 15.02 14.54 -12.54
CA MET A 24 14.11 14.66 -11.40
C MET A 24 12.88 15.50 -11.78
N TYR A 25 11.73 15.03 -11.33
CA TYR A 25 10.45 15.73 -11.46
C TYR A 25 10.12 16.50 -10.17
N PHE A 26 9.74 17.78 -10.32
CA PHE A 26 9.38 18.67 -9.20
C PHE A 26 8.02 19.35 -9.41
N GLY A 27 7.17 18.78 -10.26
CA GLY A 27 5.87 19.35 -10.59
C GLY A 27 4.75 18.95 -9.62
N SER A 28 3.56 19.48 -9.92
CA SER A 28 2.33 19.30 -9.11
C SER A 28 1.77 17.87 -9.08
N GLY A 29 2.23 17.01 -9.96
CA GLY A 29 1.65 15.72 -10.27
C GLY A 29 0.96 15.74 -11.64
N ILE A 30 0.85 14.58 -12.26
CA ILE A 30 0.29 14.42 -13.61
C ILE A 30 -0.91 13.48 -13.55
N ASN A 31 -2.02 13.94 -14.16
CA ASN A 31 -3.17 13.10 -14.39
C ASN A 31 -2.95 12.28 -15.68
N SER A 32 -2.32 11.13 -15.57
CA SER A 32 -2.07 10.20 -16.66
C SER A 32 -3.04 9.02 -16.60
N GLU A 33 -3.45 8.49 -17.75
CA GLU A 33 -4.21 7.23 -17.81
C GLU A 33 -3.35 6.05 -17.33
N ILE A 34 -2.09 6.03 -17.72
CA ILE A 34 -1.12 5.01 -17.32
C ILE A 34 -0.39 5.47 -16.07
N LYS A 35 -0.53 4.73 -14.98
CA LYS A 35 0.16 4.96 -13.71
C LYS A 35 1.47 4.19 -13.68
N SER A 36 2.59 4.86 -13.85
CA SER A 36 3.94 4.28 -13.85
C SER A 36 4.92 5.03 -12.95
N GLU A 37 4.56 6.27 -12.55
CA GLU A 37 5.42 7.14 -11.75
C GLU A 37 4.72 7.60 -10.46
N TYR A 38 5.49 7.97 -9.45
CA TYR A 38 4.93 8.42 -8.17
C TYR A 38 4.10 9.70 -8.28
N TRP A 39 4.48 10.60 -9.19
CA TRP A 39 3.71 11.83 -9.46
C TRP A 39 2.40 11.61 -10.25
N HIS A 40 2.11 10.36 -10.67
CA HIS A 40 0.79 9.95 -11.14
C HIS A 40 -0.14 9.52 -10.00
N GLY A 41 0.39 9.40 -8.78
CA GLY A 41 -0.32 8.88 -7.61
C GLY A 41 -0.95 9.96 -6.74
N THR A 42 -1.97 9.57 -5.98
CA THR A 42 -2.69 10.47 -5.06
C THR A 42 -1.82 10.99 -3.94
N LEU A 43 -0.91 10.16 -3.39
CA LEU A 43 0.00 10.57 -2.34
C LEU A 43 0.86 11.78 -2.73
N TRP A 44 1.30 11.81 -3.99
CA TRP A 44 2.05 12.97 -4.51
C TRP A 44 1.16 14.20 -4.63
N GLY A 45 0.04 14.07 -5.35
CA GLY A 45 -0.81 15.21 -5.71
C GLY A 45 -1.57 15.83 -4.52
N GLU A 46 -1.87 15.05 -3.47
CA GLU A 46 -2.61 15.53 -2.31
C GLU A 46 -1.72 16.14 -1.22
N SER A 47 -0.42 15.81 -1.20
CA SER A 47 0.46 16.23 -0.12
C SER A 47 1.14 17.56 -0.39
N PRO A 48 1.05 18.54 0.53
CA PRO A 48 1.78 19.80 0.46
C PRO A 48 3.32 19.65 0.43
N LEU A 49 3.83 18.48 0.84
CA LEU A 49 5.27 18.19 0.84
C LEU A 49 5.79 17.82 -0.56
N PHE A 50 4.91 17.43 -1.49
CA PHE A 50 5.32 16.91 -2.80
C PHE A 50 4.67 17.64 -3.96
N GLY A 51 3.33 17.74 -3.95
CA GLY A 51 2.54 18.36 -4.99
C GLY A 51 2.34 19.86 -4.85
N GLU A 52 1.51 20.42 -5.70
CA GLU A 52 1.04 21.80 -5.62
C GLU A 52 -0.06 21.88 -4.57
N ASP A 53 0.06 22.77 -3.59
CA ASP A 53 -0.90 22.89 -2.49
C ASP A 53 -1.88 24.07 -2.68
N GLN A 54 -1.63 24.97 -3.61
CA GLN A 54 -2.49 26.13 -3.87
C GLN A 54 -2.44 26.58 -5.34
N ILE A 55 -3.53 27.20 -5.80
CA ILE A 55 -3.66 27.75 -7.14
C ILE A 55 -4.46 29.06 -7.08
N ILE A 56 -4.12 30.02 -7.95
CA ILE A 56 -4.87 31.27 -8.12
C ILE A 56 -5.78 31.13 -9.34
N ILE A 57 -7.09 31.22 -9.14
CA ILE A 57 -8.11 31.19 -10.19
C ILE A 57 -8.91 32.48 -10.15
N SER A 58 -8.92 33.26 -11.24
CA SER A 58 -9.64 34.54 -11.32
C SER A 58 -9.31 35.50 -10.14
N GLY A 59 -8.04 35.55 -9.74
CA GLY A 59 -7.56 36.40 -8.64
C GLY A 59 -7.88 35.92 -7.23
N LYS A 60 -8.46 34.74 -7.07
CA LYS A 60 -8.73 34.12 -5.78
C LYS A 60 -7.83 32.90 -5.57
N GLU A 61 -7.31 32.76 -4.35
CA GLU A 61 -6.50 31.61 -3.95
C GLU A 61 -7.40 30.43 -3.56
N TYR A 62 -7.09 29.24 -4.07
CA TYR A 62 -7.70 27.96 -3.69
C TYR A 62 -6.60 27.00 -3.23
N LYS A 63 -6.86 26.27 -2.12
CA LYS A 63 -5.91 25.32 -1.53
C LYS A 63 -6.46 23.89 -1.58
N CYS A 64 -5.57 22.93 -1.69
CA CYS A 64 -5.94 21.54 -1.47
C CYS A 64 -6.58 21.40 -0.09
N GLY A 65 -7.70 20.68 -0.02
CA GLY A 65 -8.55 20.59 1.17
C GLY A 65 -9.73 21.55 1.20
N ASP A 66 -9.70 22.66 0.45
CA ASP A 66 -10.83 23.60 0.35
C ASP A 66 -12.08 22.91 -0.20
N PHE A 67 -13.23 23.36 0.29
CA PHE A 67 -14.52 23.02 -0.29
C PHE A 67 -14.94 24.08 -1.31
N VAL A 68 -15.47 23.63 -2.45
CA VAL A 68 -15.76 24.50 -3.59
C VAL A 68 -17.08 24.15 -4.24
N TYR A 69 -17.75 25.17 -4.77
CA TYR A 69 -18.80 24.99 -5.76
C TYR A 69 -18.17 24.98 -7.15
N TYR A 70 -18.58 24.03 -7.97
CA TYR A 70 -18.06 23.85 -9.32
C TYR A 70 -19.16 23.46 -10.29
N ASP A 71 -18.83 23.58 -11.61
CA ASP A 71 -19.74 23.32 -12.71
C ASP A 71 -20.92 24.32 -12.78
N ILE A 72 -21.67 24.31 -13.89
CA ILE A 72 -22.82 25.19 -14.17
C ILE A 72 -23.92 24.98 -13.12
N ASP A 73 -24.12 23.74 -12.67
CA ASP A 73 -25.15 23.35 -11.70
C ASP A 73 -24.75 23.65 -10.24
N ASN A 74 -23.65 24.36 -9.99
CA ASN A 74 -23.14 24.64 -8.65
C ASN A 74 -23.01 23.38 -7.77
N LYS A 75 -22.46 22.30 -8.33
CA LYS A 75 -22.15 21.09 -7.57
C LYS A 75 -21.15 21.39 -6.47
N LEU A 76 -21.28 20.70 -5.34
CA LEU A 76 -20.37 20.86 -4.20
C LEU A 76 -19.32 19.76 -4.20
N GLY A 77 -18.08 20.10 -3.82
CA GLY A 77 -17.02 19.12 -3.69
C GLY A 77 -15.83 19.62 -2.89
N ARG A 78 -14.94 18.70 -2.55
CA ARG A 78 -13.67 18.99 -1.87
C ARG A 78 -12.52 18.94 -2.87
N LEU A 79 -11.74 20.00 -2.96
CA LEU A 79 -10.53 20.04 -3.77
C LEU A 79 -9.47 19.10 -3.14
N ARG A 80 -9.18 17.99 -3.81
CA ARG A 80 -8.23 16.99 -3.31
C ARG A 80 -6.81 17.28 -3.76
N SER A 81 -6.62 17.55 -5.05
CA SER A 81 -5.28 17.83 -5.61
C SER A 81 -5.35 18.74 -6.82
N ILE A 82 -4.25 19.45 -7.04
CA ILE A 82 -4.00 20.28 -8.20
C ILE A 82 -2.99 19.52 -9.07
N LEU A 83 -3.39 19.16 -10.27
CA LEU A 83 -2.63 18.32 -11.18
C LEU A 83 -2.38 19.06 -12.50
N LYS A 84 -1.55 18.51 -13.34
CA LYS A 84 -1.41 18.92 -14.74
C LYS A 84 -1.80 17.76 -15.66
N ASN A 85 -2.29 18.07 -16.84
CA ASN A 85 -2.43 17.12 -17.93
C ASN A 85 -1.15 17.04 -18.76
N ASP A 86 -1.14 16.20 -19.79
CA ASP A 86 0.01 16.04 -20.69
C ASP A 86 0.35 17.32 -21.47
N ASP A 87 -0.61 18.23 -21.62
CA ASP A 87 -0.44 19.55 -22.26
C ASP A 87 0.01 20.65 -21.27
N ASP A 88 0.45 20.30 -20.07
CA ASP A 88 0.88 21.20 -18.98
C ASP A 88 -0.22 22.14 -18.46
N GLN A 89 -1.50 21.82 -18.72
CA GLN A 89 -2.64 22.60 -18.24
C GLN A 89 -3.10 22.11 -16.88
N TYR A 90 -3.45 23.03 -15.99
CA TYR A 90 -3.95 22.70 -14.66
C TYR A 90 -5.32 22.01 -14.70
N GLN A 91 -5.42 20.93 -13.95
CA GLN A 91 -6.63 20.19 -13.67
C GLN A 91 -6.80 20.04 -12.16
N LEU A 92 -8.04 19.95 -11.72
CA LEU A 92 -8.41 19.84 -10.31
C LEU A 92 -9.12 18.53 -10.07
N ARG A 93 -8.63 17.75 -9.10
CA ARG A 93 -9.30 16.54 -8.65
C ARG A 93 -10.26 16.89 -7.52
N ILE A 94 -11.54 16.69 -7.74
CA ILE A 94 -12.61 17.03 -6.81
C ILE A 94 -13.23 15.74 -6.26
N GLN A 95 -13.36 15.65 -4.94
CA GLN A 95 -14.17 14.63 -4.27
C GLN A 95 -15.59 15.15 -4.17
N LYS A 96 -16.56 14.37 -4.64
CA LYS A 96 -17.97 14.79 -4.74
C LYS A 96 -18.62 14.88 -3.35
N ILE A 97 -19.47 15.88 -3.19
CA ILE A 97 -20.39 16.03 -2.07
C ILE A 97 -21.81 16.06 -2.62
N ILE A 98 -22.73 15.39 -1.97
CA ILE A 98 -24.12 15.27 -2.40
C ILE A 98 -25.08 15.72 -1.30
N ASN A 99 -26.25 16.16 -1.72
CA ASN A 99 -27.37 16.54 -0.87
C ASN A 99 -28.25 15.33 -0.55
N TYR A 100 -29.22 15.50 0.34
CA TYR A 100 -30.19 14.46 0.71
C TYR A 100 -30.93 13.88 -0.49
N ASP A 101 -31.32 14.71 -1.45
CA ASP A 101 -32.10 14.30 -2.62
C ASP A 101 -31.29 13.38 -3.56
N ASP A 102 -29.96 13.47 -3.53
CA ASP A 102 -29.06 12.66 -4.34
C ASP A 102 -28.63 11.35 -3.64
N LEU A 103 -29.07 11.14 -2.38
CA LEU A 103 -28.78 9.90 -1.66
C LEU A 103 -29.43 8.69 -2.35
N PRO A 104 -28.75 7.52 -2.41
CA PRO A 104 -29.38 6.27 -2.82
C PRO A 104 -30.63 5.98 -1.98
N GLY A 105 -31.69 5.47 -2.60
CA GLY A 105 -33.02 5.36 -2.00
C GLY A 105 -33.06 4.62 -0.65
N ASN A 106 -32.22 3.59 -0.49
CA ASN A 106 -32.10 2.84 0.77
C ASN A 106 -31.51 3.65 1.94
N PHE A 107 -30.94 4.83 1.69
CA PHE A 107 -30.40 5.72 2.72
C PHE A 107 -31.29 6.93 3.01
N LYS A 108 -32.31 7.16 2.18
CA LYS A 108 -33.31 8.19 2.44
C LYS A 108 -34.20 7.77 3.60
N GLY A 109 -34.16 8.50 4.70
CA GLY A 109 -34.96 8.23 5.89
C GLY A 109 -35.16 9.50 6.71
N THR A 110 -36.14 9.48 7.61
CA THR A 110 -36.57 10.65 8.40
C THR A 110 -35.44 11.30 9.20
N LEU A 111 -34.52 10.49 9.73
CA LEU A 111 -33.39 11.01 10.50
C LEU A 111 -32.46 11.85 9.60
N ARG A 112 -32.05 11.31 8.44
CA ARG A 112 -31.16 12.03 7.51
C ARG A 112 -31.87 13.20 6.84
N GLN A 113 -33.16 13.09 6.60
CA GLN A 113 -33.98 14.21 6.12
C GLN A 113 -33.97 15.37 7.14
N ARG A 114 -34.13 15.08 8.42
CA ARG A 114 -34.03 16.09 9.48
C ARG A 114 -32.64 16.72 9.54
N ARG A 115 -31.59 15.91 9.51
CA ARG A 115 -30.19 16.39 9.51
C ARG A 115 -29.87 17.25 8.28
N SER A 116 -30.46 16.94 7.11
CA SER A 116 -30.28 17.78 5.93
C SER A 116 -30.88 19.17 6.08
N LEU A 117 -32.01 19.30 6.83
CA LEU A 117 -32.57 20.61 7.19
C LEU A 117 -31.68 21.40 8.16
N GLU A 118 -30.82 20.70 8.87
CA GLU A 118 -29.78 21.25 9.76
C GLU A 118 -28.44 21.44 9.03
N SER A 119 -28.45 21.57 7.70
CA SER A 119 -27.28 21.83 6.83
C SER A 119 -26.30 20.66 6.70
N GLU A 120 -26.73 19.39 6.90
CA GLU A 120 -25.88 18.24 6.63
C GLU A 120 -25.82 17.89 5.15
N VAL A 121 -24.60 17.54 4.71
CA VAL A 121 -24.30 17.03 3.36
C VAL A 121 -23.42 15.78 3.48
N TRP A 122 -23.40 14.96 2.43
CA TRP A 122 -22.69 13.67 2.44
C TRP A 122 -21.49 13.68 1.51
N LEU A 123 -20.32 13.35 2.03
CA LEU A 123 -19.14 13.13 1.22
C LEU A 123 -19.28 11.81 0.46
N LYS A 124 -18.96 11.82 -0.83
CA LYS A 124 -18.97 10.61 -1.65
C LYS A 124 -17.56 10.14 -1.92
N ASP A 125 -17.32 8.83 -1.85
CA ASP A 125 -16.01 8.26 -2.18
C ASP A 125 -15.87 8.09 -3.69
N GLU A 126 -16.17 9.19 -4.41
CA GLU A 126 -16.04 9.33 -5.85
C GLU A 126 -15.31 10.64 -6.18
N PHE A 127 -14.47 10.58 -7.19
CA PHE A 127 -13.64 11.69 -7.62
C PHE A 127 -13.95 12.06 -9.07
N GLN A 128 -13.73 13.33 -9.38
CA GLN A 128 -13.88 13.88 -10.73
C GLN A 128 -12.71 14.80 -11.02
N ILE A 129 -12.20 14.74 -12.25
CA ILE A 129 -11.24 15.72 -12.76
C ILE A 129 -12.02 16.81 -13.47
N ILE A 130 -11.71 18.07 -13.12
CA ILE A 130 -12.31 19.26 -13.73
C ILE A 130 -11.22 20.24 -14.18
N THR A 131 -11.58 21.17 -15.02
CA THR A 131 -10.70 22.31 -15.37
C THR A 131 -10.85 23.45 -14.37
N THR A 132 -9.86 24.34 -14.32
CA THR A 132 -9.90 25.51 -13.42
C THR A 132 -11.06 26.46 -13.71
N SER A 133 -11.53 26.53 -14.98
CA SER A 133 -12.67 27.36 -15.39
C SER A 133 -14.03 26.90 -14.82
N GLN A 134 -14.12 25.67 -14.35
CA GLN A 134 -15.36 25.14 -13.75
C GLN A 134 -15.52 25.52 -12.27
N ILE A 135 -14.52 26.08 -11.62
CA ILE A 135 -14.63 26.54 -10.23
C ILE A 135 -15.44 27.84 -10.17
N SER A 136 -16.46 27.87 -9.32
CA SER A 136 -17.32 29.02 -9.10
C SER A 136 -16.87 29.85 -7.87
N LYS A 137 -16.89 29.23 -6.70
CA LYS A 137 -16.54 29.88 -5.41
C LYS A 137 -16.18 28.87 -4.34
N LYS A 138 -15.53 29.36 -3.24
CA LYS A 138 -15.36 28.56 -2.03
C LYS A 138 -16.70 28.30 -1.34
N ALA A 139 -16.81 27.15 -0.69
CA ALA A 139 -17.93 26.77 0.15
C ALA A 139 -17.49 26.68 1.62
N SER A 140 -18.39 27.02 2.53
CA SER A 140 -18.19 26.80 3.97
C SER A 140 -18.73 25.42 4.34
N VAL A 141 -17.82 24.44 4.43
CA VAL A 141 -18.16 23.05 4.79
C VAL A 141 -17.15 22.58 5.83
N MET A 142 -17.59 21.82 6.83
CA MET A 142 -16.74 21.32 7.91
C MET A 142 -17.08 19.87 8.26
N PHE A 143 -16.07 19.10 8.66
CA PHE A 143 -16.27 17.80 9.28
C PHE A 143 -16.62 18.01 10.76
N GLU A 144 -17.76 17.50 11.21
CA GLU A 144 -18.24 17.70 12.57
C GLU A 144 -17.29 17.11 13.63
N PHE A 145 -16.71 15.95 13.36
CA PHE A 145 -15.75 15.30 14.26
C PHE A 145 -14.42 16.06 14.47
N GLN A 146 -14.09 17.01 13.60
CA GLN A 146 -12.85 17.80 13.68
C GLN A 146 -13.03 19.13 14.44
N HIS A 147 -14.27 19.57 14.66
CA HIS A 147 -14.56 20.91 15.18
C HIS A 147 -15.56 20.88 16.32
N GLN A 148 -15.22 21.54 17.44
CA GLN A 148 -16.13 21.69 18.59
C GLN A 148 -17.25 22.72 18.33
N HIS A 149 -16.97 23.73 17.49
CA HIS A 149 -17.94 24.76 17.11
C HIS A 149 -17.99 24.89 15.59
N ILE A 150 -19.18 24.66 15.03
CA ILE A 150 -19.44 24.84 13.61
C ILE A 150 -20.32 26.10 13.46
N PRO A 151 -19.94 27.05 12.59
CA PRO A 151 -20.77 28.22 12.30
C PRO A 151 -22.17 27.80 11.80
N GLU A 152 -23.19 28.56 12.18
CA GLU A 152 -24.60 28.24 11.83
C GLU A 152 -24.85 28.13 10.31
N ASN A 153 -24.08 28.87 9.51
CA ASN A 153 -24.19 28.91 8.05
C ASN A 153 -23.21 27.97 7.33
N ALA A 154 -22.48 27.12 8.06
CA ALA A 154 -21.62 26.12 7.46
C ALA A 154 -22.35 24.81 7.24
N LEU A 155 -22.08 24.16 6.09
CA LEU A 155 -22.51 22.79 5.83
C LEU A 155 -21.68 21.81 6.66
N ARG A 156 -22.29 20.68 7.06
CA ARG A 156 -21.69 19.68 7.94
C ARG A 156 -21.54 18.34 7.25
N ILE A 157 -20.42 17.67 7.47
CA ILE A 157 -20.20 16.31 6.99
C ILE A 157 -19.98 15.39 8.20
N ASN A 158 -20.83 14.34 8.31
CA ASN A 158 -20.74 13.29 9.32
C ASN A 158 -20.55 11.92 8.70
N GLU A 159 -21.02 11.72 7.48
CA GLU A 159 -21.06 10.42 6.84
C GLU A 159 -20.42 10.46 5.45
N ILE A 160 -19.77 9.35 5.08
CA ILE A 160 -19.24 9.10 3.74
C ILE A 160 -20.01 7.97 3.08
N ILE A 161 -20.43 8.19 1.84
CA ILE A 161 -21.10 7.22 0.99
C ILE A 161 -20.08 6.61 0.04
N TYR A 162 -20.04 5.29 -0.04
CA TYR A 162 -19.11 4.55 -0.87
C TYR A 162 -19.73 3.26 -1.41
N LYS A 163 -19.10 2.67 -2.42
CA LYS A 163 -19.46 1.35 -2.93
C LYS A 163 -18.53 0.28 -2.34
N ASN A 164 -19.10 -0.84 -1.94
CA ASN A 164 -18.38 -2.05 -1.60
C ASN A 164 -19.14 -3.23 -2.23
N ASN A 165 -18.46 -4.05 -3.05
CA ASN A 165 -19.09 -5.15 -3.81
C ASN A 165 -20.34 -4.71 -4.59
N ASP A 166 -20.25 -3.58 -5.33
CA ASP A 166 -21.33 -2.95 -6.11
C ASP A 166 -22.55 -2.47 -5.32
N HIS A 167 -22.54 -2.61 -4.01
CA HIS A 167 -23.57 -2.09 -3.13
C HIS A 167 -23.15 -0.77 -2.48
N TRP A 168 -24.09 0.14 -2.33
CA TRP A 168 -23.89 1.37 -1.60
C TRP A 168 -23.85 1.11 -0.10
N HIS A 169 -22.89 1.74 0.57
CA HIS A 169 -22.66 1.70 2.01
C HIS A 169 -22.47 3.11 2.55
N ILE A 170 -22.66 3.24 3.86
CA ILE A 170 -22.36 4.47 4.60
C ILE A 170 -21.42 4.11 5.76
N ARG A 171 -20.45 4.98 6.00
CA ARG A 171 -19.59 4.96 7.19
C ARG A 171 -19.50 6.36 7.80
N ASP A 172 -19.12 6.42 9.05
CA ASP A 172 -18.75 7.66 9.73
C ASP A 172 -17.57 8.34 8.99
N ALA A 173 -17.62 9.65 8.84
CA ALA A 173 -16.58 10.40 8.17
C ALA A 173 -15.21 10.33 8.89
N ASN A 174 -15.21 10.05 10.19
CA ASN A 174 -14.00 9.76 10.96
C ASN A 174 -13.31 8.47 10.50
N LEU A 175 -14.04 7.52 9.91
CA LEU A 175 -13.49 6.30 9.31
C LEU A 175 -12.98 6.59 7.89
N SER A 176 -12.02 7.49 7.76
CA SER A 176 -11.38 7.86 6.49
C SER A 176 -9.95 8.34 6.72
N TYR A 177 -9.11 8.23 5.67
CA TYR A 177 -7.79 8.85 5.71
C TYR A 177 -7.93 10.37 5.69
N GLN A 178 -7.28 11.03 6.65
CA GLN A 178 -7.23 12.48 6.68
C GLN A 178 -6.49 13.01 5.44
N HIS A 179 -7.00 14.10 4.89
CA HIS A 179 -6.29 14.74 3.79
C HIS A 179 -4.99 15.37 4.31
N PRO A 180 -3.85 15.22 3.61
CA PRO A 180 -2.57 15.75 4.09
C PRO A 180 -2.59 17.23 4.44
N SER A 181 -3.39 18.06 3.75
CA SER A 181 -3.55 19.48 4.08
C SER A 181 -4.20 19.75 5.45
N ASP A 182 -4.87 18.75 6.05
CA ASP A 182 -5.50 18.90 7.37
C ASP A 182 -4.46 18.85 8.50
N TYR A 183 -3.29 18.25 8.28
CA TYR A 183 -2.24 18.09 9.30
C TYR A 183 -0.84 18.55 8.85
N ILE A 184 -0.64 18.85 7.56
CA ILE A 184 0.61 19.38 7.02
C ILE A 184 0.43 20.86 6.67
N ILE A 185 1.14 21.73 7.37
CA ILE A 185 1.16 23.15 7.06
C ILE A 185 2.39 23.45 6.23
N SER A 186 2.17 23.83 4.98
CA SER A 186 3.22 24.30 4.08
C SER A 186 3.75 25.65 4.55
N ARG A 187 5.06 25.83 4.49
CA ARG A 187 5.70 27.11 4.78
C ARG A 187 6.17 27.72 3.47
N PRO A 188 5.80 28.99 3.21
CA PRO A 188 6.28 29.66 2.01
C PRO A 188 7.79 29.86 2.07
N PRO A 189 8.47 29.96 0.93
CA PRO A 189 9.88 30.34 0.89
C PRO A 189 10.07 31.74 1.47
N PRO A 190 11.27 32.05 2.01
CA PRO A 190 11.60 33.36 2.56
C PRO A 190 11.48 34.50 1.55
N SER A 191 11.61 34.23 0.27
CA SER A 191 11.38 35.16 -0.83
C SER A 191 10.49 34.54 -1.91
N PRO A 192 9.49 35.27 -2.43
CA PRO A 192 8.62 34.77 -3.50
C PRO A 192 9.38 34.43 -4.81
N SER A 193 10.56 35.00 -5.02
CA SER A 193 11.42 34.72 -6.18
C SER A 193 12.28 33.46 -6.02
N MET A 194 12.32 32.88 -4.82
CA MET A 194 13.16 31.72 -4.53
C MET A 194 12.51 30.46 -5.13
N LYS A 195 13.29 29.69 -5.90
CA LYS A 195 12.81 28.40 -6.42
C LYS A 195 12.55 27.42 -5.29
N VAL A 196 11.44 26.70 -5.39
CA VAL A 196 11.04 25.65 -4.44
C VAL A 196 11.27 24.29 -5.09
N TYR A 197 11.95 23.41 -4.36
CA TYR A 197 12.12 22.01 -4.75
C TYR A 197 11.52 21.11 -3.66
N LYS A 198 10.55 20.31 -4.03
CA LYS A 198 9.89 19.36 -3.13
C LYS A 198 10.39 17.95 -3.43
N LEU A 199 10.87 17.24 -2.40
CA LEU A 199 11.50 15.93 -2.51
C LEU A 199 10.65 14.85 -1.85
N PHE A 200 10.43 13.79 -2.58
CA PHE A 200 9.77 12.57 -2.13
C PHE A 200 10.86 11.53 -1.80
N LEU A 201 11.05 11.26 -0.50
CA LEU A 201 12.11 10.38 -0.04
C LEU A 201 11.56 9.04 0.40
N ASP A 202 11.90 7.97 -0.32
CA ASP A 202 11.58 6.61 0.09
C ASP A 202 12.64 6.09 1.03
N LEU A 203 12.20 5.36 2.04
CA LEU A 203 13.05 4.64 2.99
C LEU A 203 12.89 3.15 2.77
N TYR A 204 13.98 2.45 2.55
CA TYR A 204 14.02 0.99 2.52
C TYR A 204 14.85 0.47 3.69
N TYR A 205 14.30 -0.50 4.40
CA TYR A 205 14.91 -1.13 5.54
C TYR A 205 14.81 -2.65 5.42
N ASP A 206 15.95 -3.33 5.49
CA ASP A 206 16.01 -4.77 5.34
C ASP A 206 17.20 -5.37 6.09
N ASP A 207 16.98 -6.58 6.55
CA ASP A 207 17.95 -7.43 7.19
C ASP A 207 18.71 -8.27 6.13
N PHE A 208 20.01 -8.31 6.16
CA PHE A 208 20.75 -9.24 5.33
C PHE A 208 21.83 -10.00 6.13
N GLY A 209 21.88 -11.31 5.91
CA GLY A 209 22.89 -12.17 6.49
C GLY A 209 24.24 -11.95 5.82
N THR A 210 25.24 -11.52 6.59
CA THR A 210 26.63 -11.40 6.11
C THR A 210 27.32 -12.76 6.00
N TYR A 211 26.78 -13.78 6.70
CA TYR A 211 27.27 -15.15 6.68
C TYR A 211 26.09 -16.13 6.58
N ARG A 212 26.37 -17.37 6.18
CA ARG A 212 25.36 -18.45 6.13
C ARG A 212 24.69 -18.76 7.48
N ASN A 213 25.24 -18.26 8.58
CA ASN A 213 24.67 -18.41 9.92
C ASN A 213 23.71 -17.23 10.18
N VAL A 214 22.45 -17.52 10.32
CA VAL A 214 21.31 -16.62 10.57
C VAL A 214 21.46 -15.74 11.82
N TYR A 215 22.45 -16.02 12.67
CA TYR A 215 22.63 -15.36 13.98
C TYR A 215 23.30 -13.99 13.93
N HIS A 216 23.78 -13.54 12.80
CA HIS A 216 24.47 -12.26 12.64
C HIS A 216 23.99 -11.55 11.39
N SER A 217 22.75 -11.04 11.44
CA SER A 217 22.23 -10.16 10.40
C SER A 217 22.73 -8.72 10.61
N LEU A 218 22.95 -8.04 9.53
CA LEU A 218 23.19 -6.61 9.48
C LEU A 218 21.98 -5.96 8.83
N GLU A 219 21.39 -4.95 9.47
CA GLU A 219 20.22 -4.29 8.94
C GLU A 219 20.63 -3.07 8.12
N GLY A 220 20.30 -3.06 6.85
CA GLY A 220 20.60 -1.96 5.94
C GLY A 220 19.46 -0.95 5.85
N VAL A 221 19.81 0.33 5.91
CA VAL A 221 18.86 1.44 5.72
C VAL A 221 19.29 2.23 4.49
N TYR A 222 18.36 2.35 3.55
CA TYR A 222 18.62 2.96 2.24
C TYR A 222 17.59 4.03 1.93
N LEU A 223 18.01 5.02 1.15
CA LEU A 223 17.15 6.09 0.63
C LEU A 223 17.05 6.01 -0.88
N GLN A 224 15.88 6.38 -1.38
CA GLN A 224 15.63 6.58 -2.79
C GLN A 224 14.82 7.85 -2.99
N PHE A 225 14.99 8.51 -4.15
CA PHE A 225 14.27 9.73 -4.48
C PHE A 225 13.11 9.39 -5.42
N GLY A 226 11.89 9.52 -4.94
CA GLY A 226 10.68 9.30 -5.73
C GLY A 226 10.51 10.31 -6.87
N ASN A 227 11.25 11.43 -6.82
CA ASN A 227 11.35 12.41 -7.91
C ASN A 227 12.03 11.86 -9.18
N MET A 228 12.80 10.76 -9.06
CA MET A 228 13.41 10.11 -10.22
C MET A 228 12.40 9.23 -10.94
N PRO A 229 12.41 9.17 -12.28
CA PRO A 229 11.54 8.27 -13.02
C PRO A 229 11.88 6.80 -12.75
N ALA A 230 10.90 5.91 -12.91
CA ALA A 230 11.01 4.49 -12.56
C ALA A 230 12.24 3.80 -13.16
N HIS A 231 12.59 4.11 -14.42
CA HIS A 231 13.77 3.55 -15.07
C HIS A 231 15.09 3.97 -14.41
N GLN A 232 15.16 5.15 -13.76
CA GLN A 232 16.30 5.59 -12.97
C GLN A 232 16.28 5.02 -11.55
N ARG A 233 15.08 4.94 -10.92
CA ARG A 233 14.94 4.35 -9.57
C ARG A 233 15.37 2.89 -9.52
N LYS A 234 15.15 2.11 -10.61
CA LYS A 234 15.56 0.70 -10.71
C LYS A 234 17.07 0.48 -10.73
N LEU A 235 17.88 1.52 -10.91
CA LEU A 235 19.32 1.40 -10.97
C LEU A 235 19.94 1.38 -9.55
N ILE A 236 20.73 0.38 -9.24
CA ILE A 236 21.38 0.23 -7.92
C ILE A 236 22.17 1.49 -7.53
N LYS A 237 22.84 2.13 -8.48
CA LYS A 237 23.61 3.36 -8.25
C LYS A 237 22.77 4.55 -7.73
N ASN A 238 21.43 4.48 -7.83
CA ASN A 238 20.49 5.49 -7.37
C ASN A 238 19.79 5.07 -6.06
N HIS A 239 20.30 4.04 -5.39
CA HIS A 239 19.95 3.64 -4.03
C HIS A 239 21.05 4.13 -3.09
N PHE A 240 20.72 5.05 -2.21
CA PHE A 240 21.71 5.71 -1.35
C PHE A 240 21.70 5.06 0.02
N VAL A 241 22.84 4.54 0.43
CA VAL A 241 23.00 3.97 1.78
C VAL A 241 22.90 5.10 2.80
N LEU A 242 21.94 5.00 3.72
CA LEU A 242 21.89 5.87 4.89
C LEU A 242 22.83 5.34 5.98
N GLY A 243 22.85 4.05 6.17
CA GLY A 243 23.77 3.39 7.11
C GLY A 243 23.33 1.96 7.42
N PHE A 244 23.97 1.41 8.45
CA PHE A 244 23.71 0.04 8.88
C PHE A 244 23.49 -0.02 10.39
N VAL A 245 22.43 -0.74 10.81
CA VAL A 245 22.20 -1.09 12.20
C VAL A 245 22.95 -2.39 12.47
N PRO A 246 23.92 -2.41 13.39
CA PRO A 246 24.70 -3.62 13.69
C PRO A 246 23.81 -4.64 14.42
N PHE A 247 24.21 -5.90 14.37
CA PHE A 247 23.56 -6.97 15.11
C PHE A 247 23.35 -6.61 16.59
N GLY A 248 22.10 -6.75 17.05
CA GLY A 248 21.69 -6.36 18.41
C GLY A 248 21.57 -4.84 18.61
N GLY A 249 21.71 -4.05 17.55
CA GLY A 249 21.45 -2.61 17.57
C GLY A 249 19.95 -2.32 17.65
N ASN A 250 19.64 -1.04 17.91
CA ASN A 250 18.27 -0.56 17.96
C ASN A 250 18.02 0.38 16.78
N PHE A 251 17.08 0.00 15.91
CA PHE A 251 16.67 0.83 14.77
C PHE A 251 16.19 2.22 15.19
N ASP A 252 15.42 2.30 16.28
CA ASP A 252 14.85 3.58 16.73
C ASP A 252 15.96 4.56 17.15
N GLU A 253 17.01 4.08 17.81
CA GLU A 253 18.17 4.91 18.16
C GLU A 253 18.98 5.29 16.91
N PHE A 254 19.15 4.34 15.99
CA PHE A 254 19.88 4.57 14.75
C PHE A 254 19.22 5.65 13.89
N ILE A 255 17.90 5.64 13.74
CA ILE A 255 17.18 6.52 12.81
C ILE A 255 16.94 7.94 13.36
N LEU A 256 17.16 8.20 14.64
CA LEU A 256 16.94 9.52 15.27
C LEU A 256 17.61 10.71 14.56
N PRO A 257 18.88 10.65 14.13
CA PRO A 257 19.50 11.74 13.39
C PRO A 257 18.78 12.04 12.07
N PHE A 258 18.40 10.99 11.32
CA PHE A 258 17.60 11.11 10.11
C PHE A 258 16.27 11.85 10.38
N ILE A 259 15.52 11.43 11.42
CA ILE A 259 14.25 12.08 11.80
C ILE A 259 14.48 13.55 12.15
N SER A 260 15.54 13.86 12.87
CA SER A 260 15.87 15.24 13.25
C SER A 260 16.15 16.12 12.04
N GLU A 261 16.87 15.63 11.05
CA GLU A 261 17.12 16.35 9.79
C GLU A 261 15.87 16.44 8.92
N MET A 262 15.10 15.34 8.80
CA MET A 262 13.84 15.32 8.04
C MET A 262 12.84 16.35 8.54
N LYS A 263 12.68 16.51 9.86
CA LYS A 263 11.81 17.55 10.44
C LYS A 263 12.19 18.97 10.00
N LYS A 264 13.47 19.22 9.73
CA LYS A 264 13.91 20.52 9.20
C LYS A 264 13.48 20.66 7.73
N PHE A 265 13.61 19.60 6.94
CA PHE A 265 13.18 19.58 5.54
C PHE A 265 11.66 19.63 5.37
N GLU A 266 10.88 18.99 6.25
CA GLU A 266 9.41 19.13 6.26
C GLU A 266 8.95 20.58 6.48
N ARG A 267 9.76 21.39 7.14
CA ARG A 267 9.51 22.83 7.34
C ARG A 267 10.05 23.70 6.22
N GLY A 268 10.91 23.13 5.41
CA GLY A 268 11.68 23.81 4.37
C GLY A 268 13.02 24.37 4.89
N LYS A 269 13.99 24.36 4.02
CA LYS A 269 15.37 24.77 4.31
C LYS A 269 15.99 25.45 3.07
N ILE A 270 16.75 26.53 3.30
CA ILE A 270 17.56 27.13 2.24
C ILE A 270 18.75 26.22 1.95
N MET A 271 18.97 25.91 0.69
CA MET A 271 20.10 25.13 0.20
C MET A 271 20.56 25.65 -1.17
N LYS A 272 21.87 25.59 -1.44
CA LYS A 272 22.36 25.84 -2.81
C LYS A 272 22.03 24.67 -3.72
N VAL A 273 21.30 24.95 -4.80
CA VAL A 273 20.94 23.98 -5.84
C VAL A 273 21.39 24.53 -7.17
N GLN A 274 22.26 23.80 -7.89
CA GLN A 274 22.84 24.24 -9.15
C GLN A 274 23.40 25.69 -9.10
N GLY A 275 24.08 26.01 -7.99
CA GLY A 275 24.72 27.31 -7.78
C GLY A 275 23.81 28.46 -7.29
N GLN A 276 22.51 28.25 -7.18
CA GLN A 276 21.53 29.24 -6.71
C GLN A 276 20.91 28.83 -5.37
N ASP A 277 20.56 29.80 -4.52
CA ASP A 277 19.83 29.54 -3.30
C ASP A 277 18.39 29.14 -3.64
N ALA A 278 17.93 28.05 -3.06
CA ALA A 278 16.62 27.48 -3.26
C ALA A 278 15.97 27.06 -1.94
N TRP A 279 14.66 27.02 -1.91
CA TRP A 279 13.87 26.48 -0.81
C TRP A 279 13.62 24.99 -1.03
N VAL A 280 14.24 24.14 -0.22
CA VAL A 280 14.12 22.69 -0.35
C VAL A 280 13.21 22.17 0.77
N ILE A 281 12.13 21.53 0.37
CA ILE A 281 11.20 20.80 1.22
C ILE A 281 11.41 19.32 0.93
N ALA A 282 11.39 18.47 1.96
CA ALA A 282 11.38 17.04 1.77
C ALA A 282 10.42 16.37 2.76
N GLY A 283 9.73 15.37 2.31
CA GLY A 283 8.87 14.52 3.13
C GLY A 283 9.22 13.04 2.96
N LEU A 284 8.89 12.25 3.98
CA LEU A 284 8.96 10.81 3.90
C LEU A 284 7.90 10.33 2.90
N GLY A 285 8.32 9.67 1.85
CA GLY A 285 7.48 9.08 0.82
C GLY A 285 6.98 7.72 1.24
N VAL A 286 7.44 6.68 0.56
CA VAL A 286 7.08 5.29 0.87
C VAL A 286 8.15 4.68 1.77
N VAL A 287 7.73 3.90 2.75
CA VAL A 287 8.63 3.07 3.56
C VAL A 287 8.41 1.63 3.17
N THR A 288 9.46 0.96 2.72
CA THR A 288 9.42 -0.42 2.26
C THR A 288 10.33 -1.31 3.11
N SER A 289 9.86 -2.49 3.43
CA SER A 289 10.57 -3.53 4.16
C SER A 289 9.85 -4.86 3.98
N ASP A 290 10.41 -5.94 4.47
CA ASP A 290 9.75 -7.23 4.53
C ASP A 290 8.45 -7.21 5.37
N LEU A 291 7.71 -8.33 5.40
CA LEU A 291 6.43 -8.39 6.10
C LEU A 291 6.55 -8.14 7.61
N PRO A 292 7.46 -8.80 8.38
CA PRO A 292 7.62 -8.58 9.80
C PRO A 292 8.08 -7.17 10.15
N GLN A 293 9.12 -6.68 9.49
CA GLN A 293 9.69 -5.35 9.75
C GLN A 293 8.73 -4.24 9.37
N GLY A 294 7.96 -4.41 8.28
CA GLY A 294 6.92 -3.47 7.89
C GLY A 294 5.82 -3.32 8.94
N ASN A 295 5.45 -4.41 9.59
CA ASN A 295 4.53 -4.34 10.73
C ASN A 295 5.17 -3.59 11.91
N ASP A 296 6.43 -3.87 12.22
CA ASP A 296 7.15 -3.18 13.28
C ASP A 296 7.24 -1.68 13.03
N MET A 297 7.50 -1.26 11.78
CA MET A 297 7.57 0.15 11.35
C MET A 297 6.20 0.87 11.32
N THR A 298 5.10 0.13 11.33
CA THR A 298 3.76 0.70 11.49
C THR A 298 3.22 0.61 12.91
N GLY A 299 3.99 0.02 13.83
CA GLY A 299 3.54 -0.21 15.21
C GLY A 299 2.46 -1.28 15.34
N VAL A 300 2.31 -2.16 14.34
CA VAL A 300 1.35 -3.25 14.30
C VAL A 300 2.01 -4.55 14.76
N LEU A 301 1.28 -5.43 15.42
CA LEU A 301 1.76 -6.77 15.75
C LEU A 301 2.03 -7.56 14.46
N ARG A 302 2.99 -8.49 14.53
CA ARG A 302 3.38 -9.29 13.36
C ARG A 302 2.24 -10.17 12.85
N HIS A 303 2.38 -10.65 11.65
CA HIS A 303 1.35 -11.38 10.88
C HIS A 303 0.74 -12.61 11.56
N ASN A 304 1.41 -13.19 12.54
CA ASN A 304 0.90 -14.32 13.34
C ASN A 304 -0.04 -13.90 14.49
N ALA A 305 -0.20 -12.60 14.73
CA ALA A 305 -1.15 -12.10 15.71
C ALA A 305 -2.59 -12.17 15.19
N LYS A 306 -3.57 -12.15 16.09
CA LYS A 306 -5.00 -12.19 15.74
C LYS A 306 -5.39 -11.08 14.76
N LYS A 307 -4.83 -9.86 14.90
CA LYS A 307 -5.03 -8.71 14.01
C LYS A 307 -3.68 -8.18 13.50
N GLY A 308 -2.92 -9.05 12.81
CA GLY A 308 -1.57 -8.76 12.34
C GLY A 308 -1.49 -8.07 10.97
N CYS A 309 -2.60 -7.62 10.38
CA CYS A 309 -2.57 -6.87 9.14
C CYS A 309 -2.24 -5.39 9.40
N ARG A 310 -1.25 -4.83 8.69
CA ARG A 310 -0.88 -3.41 8.83
C ARG A 310 -1.81 -2.44 8.10
N THR A 311 -2.69 -2.95 7.24
CA THR A 311 -3.65 -2.14 6.46
C THR A 311 -5.03 -2.09 7.11
N CYS A 312 -5.48 -3.20 7.77
CA CYS A 312 -6.80 -3.28 8.37
C CYS A 312 -6.80 -4.11 9.65
N THR A 313 -7.91 -4.10 10.37
CA THR A 313 -8.09 -4.81 11.65
C THR A 313 -8.76 -6.18 11.49
N VAL A 314 -8.72 -6.74 10.27
CA VAL A 314 -9.27 -8.09 10.01
C VAL A 314 -8.65 -9.12 10.93
N SER A 315 -9.47 -10.04 11.45
CA SER A 315 -8.96 -11.13 12.27
C SER A 315 -8.35 -12.24 11.40
N HIS A 316 -7.41 -12.97 11.97
CA HIS A 316 -6.75 -14.10 11.29
C HIS A 316 -7.76 -15.12 10.73
N GLU A 317 -8.85 -15.37 11.43
CA GLU A 317 -9.90 -16.33 11.05
C GLU A 317 -10.73 -15.82 9.85
N SER A 318 -10.74 -14.52 9.61
CA SER A 318 -11.57 -13.87 8.59
C SER A 318 -10.78 -13.36 7.37
N LEU A 319 -9.49 -13.69 7.26
CA LEU A 319 -8.63 -13.21 6.17
C LEU A 319 -9.11 -13.59 4.76
N THR A 320 -9.86 -14.68 4.64
CA THR A 320 -10.41 -15.16 3.35
C THR A 320 -11.86 -14.74 3.11
N ASP A 321 -12.48 -14.02 4.05
CA ASP A 321 -13.83 -13.51 3.87
C ASP A 321 -13.85 -12.34 2.89
N ARG A 322 -14.45 -12.56 1.73
CA ARG A 322 -14.57 -11.59 0.62
C ARG A 322 -15.60 -10.49 0.87
N ASN A 323 -16.44 -10.65 1.88
CA ASN A 323 -17.50 -9.70 2.21
C ASN A 323 -17.05 -8.67 3.26
N GLN A 324 -15.76 -8.64 3.58
CA GLN A 324 -15.22 -7.64 4.50
C GLN A 324 -15.47 -6.22 3.97
N ASP A 325 -15.99 -5.40 4.84
CA ASP A 325 -16.12 -3.96 4.59
C ASP A 325 -14.80 -3.27 4.93
N VAL A 326 -13.84 -3.38 4.00
CA VAL A 326 -12.47 -2.90 4.19
C VAL A 326 -12.43 -1.43 4.62
N PRO A 327 -13.20 -0.50 4.03
CA PRO A 327 -13.25 0.89 4.50
C PRO A 327 -13.62 1.05 5.98
N LYS A 328 -14.46 0.19 6.55
CA LYS A 328 -14.83 0.25 7.99
C LYS A 328 -13.79 -0.32 8.92
N ILE A 329 -12.98 -1.26 8.44
CA ILE A 329 -11.97 -1.93 9.24
C ILE A 329 -10.53 -1.52 8.90
N SER A 330 -10.34 -0.55 8.01
CA SER A 330 -9.03 0.00 7.69
C SER A 330 -8.38 0.66 8.91
N ARG A 331 -7.06 0.60 8.96
CA ARG A 331 -6.30 1.31 9.98
C ARG A 331 -6.10 2.76 9.51
N TYR A 332 -6.72 3.69 10.22
CA TYR A 332 -6.56 5.13 9.99
C TYR A 332 -5.59 5.69 11.04
N HIS A 333 -4.63 6.51 10.62
CA HIS A 333 -3.55 7.00 11.47
C HIS A 333 -4.06 7.64 12.77
N HIS A 334 -5.02 8.56 12.68
CA HIS A 334 -5.59 9.27 13.82
C HIS A 334 -6.32 8.34 14.81
N ILE A 335 -7.05 7.32 14.32
CA ILE A 335 -7.71 6.31 15.17
C ILE A 335 -6.66 5.46 15.88
N ILE A 336 -5.62 5.06 15.15
CA ILE A 336 -4.52 4.27 15.75
C ILE A 336 -3.75 5.09 16.78
N ASP A 337 -3.60 6.40 16.59
CA ASP A 337 -2.98 7.29 17.57
C ASP A 337 -3.80 7.38 18.86
N ASP A 338 -5.12 7.40 18.76
CA ASP A 338 -5.99 7.37 19.96
C ASP A 338 -5.89 6.02 20.68
N GLN A 339 -5.85 4.90 19.95
CA GLN A 339 -5.60 3.58 20.53
C GLN A 339 -4.23 3.49 21.23
N PHE A 340 -3.17 4.09 20.65
CA PHE A 340 -1.87 4.17 21.32
C PHE A 340 -1.94 5.03 22.59
N LYS A 341 -2.70 6.12 22.61
CA LYS A 341 -2.91 6.93 23.82
C LYS A 341 -3.57 6.10 24.92
N GLU A 342 -4.61 5.32 24.60
CA GLU A 342 -5.25 4.41 25.56
C GLU A 342 -4.25 3.38 26.11
N ILE A 343 -3.48 2.69 25.23
CA ILE A 343 -2.46 1.73 25.66
C ILE A 343 -1.45 2.37 26.62
N LEU A 344 -1.01 3.60 26.33
CA LEU A 344 0.00 4.29 27.14
C LEU A 344 -0.54 4.78 28.47
N GLN A 345 -1.84 5.10 28.55
CA GLN A 345 -2.50 5.56 29.77
C GLN A 345 -2.77 4.46 30.79
N GLU A 346 -2.79 3.19 30.37
CA GLU A 346 -2.98 2.08 31.29
C GLU A 346 -1.87 2.00 32.36
N ASP A 347 -2.22 1.65 33.58
CA ASP A 347 -1.28 1.61 34.70
C ASP A 347 -0.43 0.35 34.71
N THR A 348 -0.97 -0.79 34.27
CA THR A 348 -0.30 -2.09 34.38
C THR A 348 0.17 -2.61 33.03
N VAL A 349 1.31 -3.31 33.06
CA VAL A 349 1.86 -3.98 31.86
C VAL A 349 0.87 -5.03 31.30
N SER A 350 0.12 -5.68 32.16
CA SER A 350 -0.86 -6.69 31.75
C SER A 350 -2.04 -6.07 31.02
N ALA A 351 -2.59 -4.94 31.51
CA ALA A 351 -3.64 -4.18 30.82
C ALA A 351 -3.16 -3.64 29.48
N LYS A 352 -1.95 -3.06 29.44
CA LYS A 352 -1.33 -2.63 28.17
C LYS A 352 -1.25 -3.77 27.15
N LYS A 353 -0.78 -4.95 27.54
CA LYS A 353 -0.69 -6.11 26.66
C LYS A 353 -2.06 -6.61 26.16
N LEU A 354 -3.09 -6.51 27.00
CA LEU A 354 -4.45 -6.87 26.63
C LEU A 354 -4.95 -5.95 25.49
N LEU A 355 -4.85 -4.63 25.67
CA LEU A 355 -5.21 -3.65 24.63
C LEU A 355 -4.36 -3.82 23.37
N CYS A 356 -3.05 -4.09 23.50
CA CYS A 356 -2.19 -4.38 22.35
C CYS A 356 -2.73 -5.57 21.54
N THR A 357 -3.17 -6.63 22.20
CA THR A 357 -3.74 -7.82 21.53
C THR A 357 -5.09 -7.50 20.89
N GLU A 358 -5.92 -6.72 21.58
CA GLU A 358 -7.24 -6.32 21.10
C GLU A 358 -7.15 -5.45 19.84
N TYR A 359 -6.27 -4.45 19.84
CA TYR A 359 -6.09 -3.54 18.71
C TYR A 359 -5.15 -4.09 17.64
N GLY A 360 -4.37 -5.14 17.95
CA GLY A 360 -3.32 -5.66 17.08
C GLY A 360 -2.12 -4.71 16.97
N LEU A 361 -1.83 -3.96 18.04
CA LEU A 361 -0.78 -2.93 18.09
C LEU A 361 0.36 -3.33 19.02
N ARG A 362 1.53 -2.77 18.78
CA ARG A 362 2.69 -2.85 19.68
C ARG A 362 2.50 -1.91 20.88
N LEU A 363 3.38 -2.02 21.88
CA LEU A 363 3.34 -1.17 23.07
C LEU A 363 3.64 0.31 22.78
N GLN A 364 4.34 0.59 21.68
CA GLN A 364 4.77 1.93 21.30
C GLN A 364 4.47 2.16 19.82
N PRO A 365 4.09 3.38 19.42
CA PRO A 365 4.02 3.76 18.03
C PRO A 365 5.39 3.72 17.36
N SER A 366 5.42 3.69 16.04
CA SER A 366 6.66 3.76 15.27
C SER A 366 7.39 5.09 15.50
N ILE A 367 8.71 5.04 15.62
CA ILE A 367 9.53 6.26 15.70
C ILE A 367 9.37 7.17 14.47
N LEU A 368 9.04 6.60 13.32
CA LEU A 368 8.79 7.32 12.07
C LEU A 368 7.54 8.19 12.12
N ASP A 369 6.62 7.97 13.08
CA ASP A 369 5.41 8.79 13.28
C ASP A 369 5.72 10.19 13.85
N LYS A 370 6.98 10.44 14.18
CA LYS A 370 7.47 11.79 14.44
C LYS A 370 7.57 12.67 13.19
N LEU A 371 7.45 12.07 12.01
CA LEU A 371 7.40 12.73 10.69
C LEU A 371 5.95 12.89 10.22
N LYS A 372 5.73 13.78 9.25
CA LYS A 372 4.43 14.05 8.64
C LYS A 372 4.10 13.00 7.60
N ARG A 373 3.43 11.94 8.03
CA ARG A 373 3.04 10.82 7.17
C ARG A 373 1.66 10.25 7.53
N GLU A 374 1.04 9.57 6.58
CA GLU A 374 -0.05 8.64 6.85
C GLU A 374 0.55 7.22 6.96
N ARG A 375 0.66 6.73 8.18
CA ARG A 375 1.36 5.48 8.54
C ARG A 375 1.01 4.30 7.65
N HIS A 376 -0.28 4.10 7.40
CA HIS A 376 -0.77 2.89 6.75
C HIS A 376 -0.81 3.00 5.22
N LEU A 377 -0.92 4.21 4.65
CA LEU A 377 -0.83 4.43 3.21
C LEU A 377 0.61 4.43 2.71
N GLN A 378 1.54 4.95 3.52
CA GLN A 378 2.95 5.07 3.15
C GLN A 378 3.79 3.85 3.49
N MET A 379 3.14 2.75 3.93
CA MET A 379 3.77 1.46 4.21
C MET A 379 3.09 0.36 3.41
N PRO A 380 3.38 0.24 2.11
CA PRO A 380 2.75 -0.76 1.25
C PRO A 380 3.05 -2.18 1.71
N GLN A 381 2.17 -3.12 1.34
CA GLN A 381 2.41 -4.54 1.57
C GLN A 381 3.58 -5.02 0.71
N ASP A 382 4.38 -5.92 1.28
CA ASP A 382 5.44 -6.60 0.54
C ASP A 382 4.84 -7.71 -0.33
N VAL A 383 4.54 -7.34 -1.56
CA VAL A 383 3.95 -8.26 -2.54
C VAL A 383 4.93 -9.35 -2.98
N TYR A 384 6.24 -9.11 -2.89
CA TYR A 384 7.27 -10.07 -3.30
C TYR A 384 7.31 -11.27 -2.35
N HIS A 385 7.48 -11.04 -1.04
CA HIS A 385 7.48 -12.09 -0.03
C HIS A 385 6.13 -12.78 0.08
N ALA A 386 5.03 -12.01 0.07
CA ALA A 386 3.68 -12.57 0.13
C ALA A 386 3.39 -13.51 -1.06
N THR A 387 3.78 -13.12 -2.27
CA THR A 387 3.57 -13.94 -3.47
C THR A 387 4.49 -15.15 -3.49
N ALA A 388 5.77 -14.99 -3.18
CA ALA A 388 6.74 -16.10 -3.16
C ALA A 388 6.37 -17.14 -2.08
N GLY A 389 6.00 -16.70 -0.87
CA GLY A 389 5.57 -17.58 0.21
C GLY A 389 4.30 -18.37 -0.15
N LYS A 390 3.31 -17.71 -0.75
CA LYS A 390 2.10 -18.36 -1.27
C LYS A 390 2.42 -19.44 -2.30
N ILE A 391 3.29 -19.14 -3.27
CA ILE A 391 3.70 -20.10 -4.31
C ILE A 391 4.47 -21.27 -3.70
N GLY A 392 5.40 -21.01 -2.78
CA GLY A 392 6.13 -22.07 -2.08
C GLY A 392 5.19 -23.02 -1.32
N ARG A 393 4.19 -22.48 -0.64
CA ARG A 393 3.17 -23.28 0.04
C ARG A 393 2.33 -24.10 -0.95
N LEU A 394 1.88 -23.48 -2.04
CA LEU A 394 1.12 -24.18 -3.07
C LEU A 394 1.93 -25.31 -3.72
N LEU A 395 3.23 -25.08 -3.98
CA LEU A 395 4.14 -26.11 -4.50
C LEU A 395 4.23 -27.30 -3.55
N MET A 396 4.51 -27.07 -2.28
CA MET A 396 4.65 -28.13 -1.29
C MET A 396 3.39 -28.99 -1.22
N LEU A 397 2.21 -28.38 -1.23
CA LEU A 397 0.92 -29.06 -1.17
C LEU A 397 0.62 -29.81 -2.47
N THR A 398 0.95 -29.23 -3.62
CA THR A 398 0.78 -29.89 -4.92
C THR A 398 1.67 -31.13 -5.01
N CYS A 399 2.96 -31.03 -4.70
CA CYS A 399 3.87 -32.17 -4.70
C CYS A 399 3.47 -33.23 -3.65
N GLY A 400 3.02 -32.82 -2.47
CA GLY A 400 2.52 -33.72 -1.42
C GLY A 400 1.28 -34.52 -1.82
N SER A 401 0.49 -34.01 -2.77
CA SER A 401 -0.72 -34.68 -3.28
C SER A 401 -0.43 -35.78 -4.28
N PHE A 402 0.78 -35.87 -4.84
CA PHE A 402 1.10 -36.86 -5.87
C PHE A 402 1.15 -38.29 -5.33
N SER A 403 0.60 -39.24 -6.11
CA SER A 403 0.87 -40.66 -5.95
C SER A 403 2.32 -40.96 -6.39
N ARG A 404 2.79 -42.19 -6.18
CA ARG A 404 4.12 -42.61 -6.69
C ARG A 404 4.22 -42.49 -8.20
N GLU A 405 3.15 -42.84 -8.94
CA GLU A 405 3.06 -42.66 -10.39
C GLU A 405 3.12 -41.16 -10.75
N GLY A 406 2.33 -40.32 -10.07
CA GLY A 406 2.29 -38.88 -10.30
C GLY A 406 3.62 -38.19 -10.02
N GLU A 407 4.35 -38.60 -8.99
CA GLU A 407 5.69 -38.09 -8.70
C GLU A 407 6.68 -38.45 -9.80
N SER A 408 6.65 -39.69 -10.29
CA SER A 408 7.49 -40.12 -11.41
C SER A 408 7.19 -39.35 -12.71
N ASP A 409 5.90 -39.20 -13.03
CA ASP A 409 5.46 -38.45 -14.22
C ASP A 409 5.83 -36.97 -14.13
N PHE A 410 5.70 -36.39 -12.92
CA PHE A 410 6.12 -34.99 -12.68
C PHE A 410 7.62 -34.82 -12.90
N ILE A 411 8.46 -35.68 -12.32
CA ILE A 411 9.92 -35.60 -12.46
C ILE A 411 10.33 -35.75 -13.93
N LYS A 412 9.69 -36.67 -14.66
CA LYS A 412 9.93 -36.83 -16.09
C LYS A 412 9.57 -35.57 -16.85
N THR A 413 8.34 -35.08 -16.67
CA THR A 413 7.85 -33.86 -17.33
C THR A 413 8.71 -32.64 -16.99
N TRP A 414 9.16 -32.52 -15.73
CA TRP A 414 10.06 -31.46 -15.26
C TRP A 414 11.42 -31.48 -15.98
N LYS A 415 11.99 -32.66 -16.17
CA LYS A 415 13.27 -32.81 -16.90
C LYS A 415 13.16 -32.49 -18.40
N ASP A 416 12.02 -32.86 -18.98
CA ASP A 416 11.74 -32.69 -20.40
C ASP A 416 11.18 -31.29 -20.73
N PHE A 417 10.91 -30.47 -19.73
CA PHE A 417 10.36 -29.13 -19.93
C PHE A 417 11.47 -28.15 -20.35
N GLU A 418 11.29 -27.52 -21.50
CA GLU A 418 12.19 -26.47 -22.00
C GLU A 418 11.95 -25.16 -21.25
N ILE A 419 12.90 -24.78 -20.43
CA ILE A 419 12.92 -23.52 -19.70
C ILE A 419 13.40 -22.39 -20.64
N PRO A 420 12.89 -21.15 -20.51
CA PRO A 420 13.37 -20.01 -21.31
C PRO A 420 14.90 -19.87 -21.26
N LYS A 421 15.55 -19.69 -22.39
CA LYS A 421 17.03 -19.70 -22.55
C LYS A 421 17.79 -18.74 -21.62
N LYS A 422 17.14 -17.67 -21.19
CA LYS A 422 17.75 -16.67 -20.28
C LYS A 422 17.60 -17.02 -18.79
N TRP A 423 16.88 -18.09 -18.45
CA TRP A 423 16.70 -18.49 -17.07
C TRP A 423 17.79 -19.49 -16.66
N SER A 424 18.29 -19.34 -15.43
CA SER A 424 19.02 -20.42 -14.79
C SER A 424 18.08 -21.61 -14.57
N ARG A 425 18.62 -22.82 -14.64
CA ARG A 425 17.83 -24.04 -14.38
C ARG A 425 17.32 -24.03 -12.95
N LEU A 426 16.01 -24.21 -12.79
CA LEU A 426 15.40 -24.32 -11.48
C LEU A 426 15.76 -25.67 -10.83
N PRO A 427 15.97 -25.71 -9.49
CA PRO A 427 16.12 -26.96 -8.76
C PRO A 427 14.93 -27.91 -8.95
N ASN A 428 15.10 -29.19 -8.67
CA ASN A 428 13.98 -30.12 -8.67
C ASN A 428 13.01 -29.78 -7.50
N PRO A 429 11.73 -29.48 -7.78
CA PRO A 429 10.78 -29.04 -6.76
C PRO A 429 10.48 -30.07 -5.66
N ILE A 430 10.66 -31.36 -5.94
CA ILE A 430 10.40 -32.43 -4.96
C ILE A 430 11.60 -32.62 -4.04
N SER A 431 12.79 -32.83 -4.61
CA SER A 431 13.97 -33.18 -3.81
C SER A 431 14.74 -31.99 -3.26
N HIS A 432 14.56 -30.79 -3.81
CA HIS A 432 15.34 -29.59 -3.50
C HIS A 432 14.48 -28.36 -3.20
N ASN A 433 13.27 -28.56 -2.69
CA ASN A 433 12.35 -27.46 -2.36
C ASN A 433 12.97 -26.45 -1.40
N ALA A 434 13.72 -26.91 -0.40
CA ALA A 434 14.42 -26.05 0.55
C ALA A 434 15.54 -25.18 -0.07
N SER A 435 15.95 -25.47 -1.31
CA SER A 435 16.98 -24.71 -2.04
C SER A 435 16.40 -23.61 -2.92
N PHE A 436 15.07 -23.49 -3.00
CA PHE A 436 14.43 -22.46 -3.81
C PHE A 436 14.61 -21.07 -3.18
N MET A 437 15.04 -20.13 -4.00
CA MET A 437 15.02 -18.72 -3.66
C MET A 437 13.61 -18.15 -3.99
N MET A 438 13.25 -17.00 -3.43
CA MET A 438 11.96 -16.36 -3.72
C MET A 438 11.76 -16.10 -5.22
N SER A 439 12.81 -15.66 -5.92
CA SER A 439 12.79 -15.47 -7.37
C SER A 439 12.53 -16.76 -8.15
N ASP A 440 12.91 -17.92 -7.60
CA ASP A 440 12.65 -19.21 -8.21
C ASP A 440 11.18 -19.61 -8.09
N TYR A 441 10.53 -19.31 -6.96
CA TYR A 441 9.10 -19.50 -6.78
C TYR A 441 8.28 -18.68 -7.80
N LEU A 442 8.67 -17.42 -8.06
CA LEU A 442 7.98 -16.61 -9.07
C LEU A 442 8.12 -17.21 -10.48
N ARG A 443 9.33 -17.65 -10.84
CA ARG A 443 9.56 -18.34 -12.13
C ARG A 443 8.76 -19.64 -12.22
N LEU A 444 8.72 -20.39 -11.12
CA LEU A 444 7.95 -21.63 -11.02
C LEU A 444 6.47 -21.43 -11.31
N ALA A 445 5.85 -20.38 -10.73
CA ALA A 445 4.44 -20.08 -10.93
C ALA A 445 4.11 -19.86 -12.42
N MET A 446 5.05 -19.31 -13.20
CA MET A 446 4.86 -19.09 -14.63
C MET A 446 4.80 -20.39 -15.44
N ILE A 447 5.46 -21.47 -15.00
CA ILE A 447 5.59 -22.72 -15.75
C ILE A 447 4.75 -23.86 -15.23
N MET A 448 4.40 -23.86 -13.94
CA MET A 448 3.65 -24.95 -13.30
C MET A 448 2.30 -25.26 -13.96
N PRO A 449 1.48 -24.29 -14.40
CA PRO A 449 0.25 -24.62 -15.12
C PRO A 449 0.49 -25.51 -16.35
N TYR A 450 1.55 -25.23 -17.11
CA TYR A 450 1.90 -25.99 -18.31
C TYR A 450 2.45 -27.38 -17.98
N ILE A 451 3.29 -27.48 -16.95
CA ILE A 451 3.86 -28.77 -16.50
C ILE A 451 2.74 -29.68 -16.02
N LEU A 452 1.86 -29.18 -15.14
CA LEU A 452 0.73 -29.97 -14.61
C LEU A 452 -0.24 -30.39 -15.71
N HIS A 453 -0.50 -29.52 -16.68
CA HIS A 453 -1.41 -29.84 -17.78
C HIS A 453 -0.90 -31.02 -18.65
N ARG A 454 0.41 -31.25 -18.70
CA ARG A 454 1.00 -32.33 -19.53
C ARG A 454 0.81 -33.73 -18.96
N PHE A 455 0.77 -33.88 -17.63
CA PHE A 455 0.77 -35.21 -17.01
C PHE A 455 -0.34 -35.43 -15.98
N LEU A 456 -0.88 -34.37 -15.35
CA LEU A 456 -1.74 -34.51 -14.19
C LEU A 456 -3.09 -35.14 -14.56
N LYS A 457 -3.34 -36.34 -14.05
CA LYS A 457 -4.58 -37.12 -14.17
C LYS A 457 -4.99 -37.62 -12.79
N VAL A 458 -6.15 -38.24 -12.65
CA VAL A 458 -6.64 -38.72 -11.35
C VAL A 458 -5.68 -39.72 -10.71
N SER A 459 -5.12 -40.67 -11.50
CA SER A 459 -4.14 -41.65 -10.99
C SER A 459 -2.81 -41.05 -10.55
N SER A 460 -2.51 -39.81 -10.98
CA SER A 460 -1.34 -39.06 -10.53
C SER A 460 -1.48 -38.54 -9.10
N LEU A 461 -2.67 -38.63 -8.49
CA LEU A 461 -2.98 -38.08 -7.18
C LEU A 461 -3.27 -39.20 -6.17
N LYS A 462 -2.95 -38.97 -4.89
CA LYS A 462 -3.36 -39.83 -3.79
C LYS A 462 -4.88 -39.77 -3.60
N GLU A 463 -5.51 -40.88 -3.33
CA GLU A 463 -6.97 -41.02 -3.23
C GLU A 463 -7.59 -40.09 -2.17
N ASN A 464 -6.97 -39.98 -0.99
CA ASN A 464 -7.44 -39.07 0.05
C ASN A 464 -7.49 -37.61 -0.40
N TYR A 465 -6.50 -37.13 -1.17
CA TYR A 465 -6.50 -35.77 -1.74
C TYR A 465 -7.59 -35.60 -2.79
N VAL A 466 -7.76 -36.60 -3.65
CA VAL A 466 -8.81 -36.57 -4.67
C VAL A 466 -10.19 -36.44 -4.02
N ASN A 467 -10.49 -37.24 -3.00
CA ASN A 467 -11.76 -37.20 -2.30
C ASN A 467 -11.99 -35.86 -1.58
N THR A 468 -10.98 -35.34 -0.88
CA THR A 468 -11.04 -34.07 -0.18
C THR A 468 -11.25 -32.90 -1.15
N ILE A 469 -10.51 -32.82 -2.24
CA ILE A 469 -10.65 -31.72 -3.21
C ILE A 469 -12.00 -31.82 -3.93
N LYS A 470 -12.44 -33.03 -4.30
CA LYS A 470 -13.75 -33.27 -4.91
C LYS A 470 -14.88 -32.72 -4.03
N GLU A 471 -14.86 -33.06 -2.76
CA GLU A 471 -15.88 -32.62 -1.78
C GLU A 471 -15.90 -31.07 -1.68
N ARG A 472 -14.74 -30.45 -1.49
CA ARG A 472 -14.63 -29.00 -1.31
C ARG A 472 -14.92 -28.18 -2.55
N THR A 473 -14.52 -28.67 -3.70
CA THR A 473 -14.84 -28.02 -4.98
C THR A 473 -16.28 -28.31 -5.41
N LYS A 474 -16.99 -29.22 -4.71
CA LYS A 474 -18.30 -29.75 -5.11
C LYS A 474 -18.28 -30.30 -6.53
N ALA A 475 -17.16 -30.92 -6.92
CA ALA A 475 -17.00 -31.44 -8.25
C ALA A 475 -17.90 -32.67 -8.49
N LEU A 476 -18.70 -32.63 -9.54
CA LEU A 476 -19.63 -33.71 -9.89
C LEU A 476 -18.89 -35.02 -10.24
N ARG A 477 -17.70 -34.89 -10.84
CA ARG A 477 -16.90 -36.00 -11.33
C ARG A 477 -15.46 -35.91 -10.84
N VAL A 478 -14.83 -37.05 -10.59
CA VAL A 478 -13.47 -37.15 -10.06
C VAL A 478 -12.42 -36.60 -11.03
N ASP A 479 -12.65 -36.71 -12.35
CA ASP A 479 -11.75 -36.18 -13.39
C ASP A 479 -11.66 -34.65 -13.42
N LEU A 480 -12.51 -33.94 -12.67
CA LEU A 480 -12.42 -32.49 -12.51
C LEU A 480 -11.39 -32.06 -11.44
N VAL A 481 -10.95 -32.98 -10.56
CA VAL A 481 -10.00 -32.66 -9.47
C VAL A 481 -8.63 -32.20 -10.03
N PRO A 482 -8.00 -32.89 -10.97
CA PRO A 482 -6.77 -32.41 -11.61
C PRO A 482 -6.94 -31.00 -12.22
N LYS A 483 -8.07 -30.75 -12.88
CA LYS A 483 -8.38 -29.43 -13.46
C LYS A 483 -8.49 -28.34 -12.40
N SER A 484 -9.03 -28.65 -11.21
CA SER A 484 -9.09 -27.68 -10.09
C SER A 484 -7.71 -27.30 -9.58
N ILE A 485 -6.77 -28.26 -9.51
CA ILE A 485 -5.37 -27.99 -9.13
C ILE A 485 -4.68 -27.12 -10.17
N ILE A 486 -4.84 -27.46 -11.45
CA ILE A 486 -4.28 -26.66 -12.56
C ILE A 486 -4.88 -25.24 -12.56
N SER A 487 -6.20 -25.12 -12.39
CA SER A 487 -6.88 -23.83 -12.30
C SER A 487 -6.34 -22.97 -11.15
N CYS A 488 -6.06 -23.57 -10.00
CA CYS A 488 -5.44 -22.87 -8.87
C CYS A 488 -4.10 -22.24 -9.26
N TRP A 489 -3.22 -22.99 -9.92
CA TRP A 489 -1.95 -22.47 -10.42
C TRP A 489 -2.12 -21.39 -11.50
N VAL A 490 -3.13 -21.52 -12.37
CA VAL A 490 -3.45 -20.51 -13.38
C VAL A 490 -3.86 -19.19 -12.73
N HIS A 491 -4.72 -19.23 -11.70
CA HIS A 491 -5.13 -18.01 -10.99
C HIS A 491 -3.95 -17.35 -10.27
N VAL A 492 -3.12 -18.13 -9.57
CA VAL A 492 -1.90 -17.62 -8.93
C VAL A 492 -0.95 -16.97 -9.95
N ALA A 493 -0.76 -17.59 -11.12
CA ALA A 493 0.09 -17.03 -12.18
C ALA A 493 -0.49 -15.73 -12.77
N LYS A 494 -1.81 -15.65 -12.96
CA LYS A 494 -2.50 -14.43 -13.43
C LYS A 494 -2.35 -13.28 -12.41
N THR A 495 -2.67 -13.55 -11.15
CA THR A 495 -2.52 -12.56 -10.07
C THR A 495 -1.07 -12.07 -9.97
N MET A 496 -0.10 -12.99 -10.03
CA MET A 496 1.32 -12.64 -10.01
C MET A 496 1.69 -11.72 -11.19
N LYS A 497 1.25 -12.04 -12.41
CA LYS A 497 1.50 -11.20 -13.60
C LYS A 497 0.95 -9.79 -13.39
N ALA A 498 -0.28 -9.66 -12.90
CA ALA A 498 -0.91 -8.37 -12.66
C ALA A 498 -0.18 -7.57 -11.57
N VAL A 499 0.10 -8.19 -10.42
CA VAL A 499 0.77 -7.53 -9.26
C VAL A 499 2.16 -7.00 -9.61
N PHE A 500 2.93 -7.71 -10.46
CA PHE A 500 4.28 -7.29 -10.86
C PHE A 500 4.33 -6.46 -12.14
N SER A 501 3.20 -5.93 -12.60
CA SER A 501 3.21 -4.96 -13.69
C SER A 501 3.94 -3.68 -13.25
N SER A 502 4.66 -3.05 -14.18
CA SER A 502 5.32 -1.77 -13.95
C SER A 502 4.45 -0.56 -14.29
N GLU A 503 3.31 -0.81 -14.93
CA GLU A 503 2.38 0.19 -15.42
C GLU A 503 0.96 -0.31 -15.17
N PHE A 504 0.07 0.59 -14.77
CA PHE A 504 -1.32 0.27 -14.44
C PHE A 504 -2.26 1.32 -15.02
N THR A 505 -3.35 0.86 -15.61
CA THR A 505 -4.54 1.67 -15.89
C THR A 505 -5.59 1.44 -14.81
N VAL A 506 -6.71 2.15 -14.87
CA VAL A 506 -7.85 1.88 -13.97
C VAL A 506 -8.40 0.47 -14.20
N ASP A 507 -8.51 0.06 -15.46
CA ASP A 507 -9.00 -1.29 -15.84
C ASP A 507 -8.06 -2.40 -15.31
N ASP A 508 -6.74 -2.17 -15.27
CA ASP A 508 -5.78 -3.12 -14.70
C ASP A 508 -5.99 -3.32 -13.19
N TYR A 509 -6.39 -2.28 -12.45
CA TYR A 509 -6.74 -2.42 -11.03
C TYR A 509 -8.02 -3.24 -10.84
N GLU A 510 -9.03 -3.04 -11.67
CA GLU A 510 -10.27 -3.82 -11.64
C GLU A 510 -9.99 -5.29 -11.97
N GLU A 511 -9.18 -5.57 -12.99
CA GLU A 511 -8.79 -6.94 -13.35
C GLU A 511 -7.92 -7.57 -12.25
N LEU A 512 -7.02 -6.83 -11.61
CA LEU A 512 -6.25 -7.32 -10.47
C LEU A 512 -7.17 -7.69 -9.29
N GLU A 513 -8.12 -6.85 -8.96
CA GLU A 513 -9.11 -7.13 -7.90
C GLU A 513 -9.90 -8.40 -8.21
N LYS A 514 -10.35 -8.58 -9.45
CA LYS A 514 -11.03 -9.77 -9.92
C LYS A 514 -10.14 -11.02 -9.81
N CYS A 515 -8.89 -10.96 -10.27
CA CYS A 515 -7.94 -12.05 -10.15
C CYS A 515 -7.71 -12.47 -8.69
N LEU A 516 -7.57 -11.49 -7.78
CA LEU A 516 -7.42 -11.76 -6.34
C LEU A 516 -8.68 -12.40 -5.74
N ARG A 517 -9.86 -11.96 -6.12
CA ARG A 517 -11.15 -12.55 -5.69
C ARG A 517 -11.28 -14.01 -6.17
N GLU A 518 -10.95 -14.28 -7.42
CA GLU A 518 -10.98 -15.63 -8.00
C GLU A 518 -9.97 -16.55 -7.29
N GLU A 519 -8.78 -16.05 -7.00
CA GLU A 519 -7.75 -16.76 -6.26
C GLU A 519 -8.22 -17.13 -4.84
N LEU A 520 -8.82 -16.17 -4.10
CA LEU A 520 -9.39 -16.41 -2.77
C LEU A 520 -10.54 -17.43 -2.77
N ILE A 521 -11.21 -17.63 -3.89
CA ILE A 521 -12.25 -18.67 -4.04
C ILE A 521 -11.65 -20.05 -4.19
N ILE A 522 -10.59 -20.19 -5.01
CA ILE A 522 -10.06 -21.49 -5.40
C ILE A 522 -9.01 -22.03 -4.43
N LEU A 523 -8.13 -21.16 -3.91
CA LEU A 523 -7.05 -21.57 -3.01
C LEU A 523 -7.55 -22.37 -1.80
N PRO A 524 -8.53 -21.91 -1.01
CA PRO A 524 -9.01 -22.67 0.15
C PRO A 524 -9.60 -24.03 -0.21
N LYS A 525 -10.14 -24.20 -1.41
CA LYS A 525 -10.71 -25.48 -1.87
C LYS A 525 -9.66 -26.52 -2.22
N VAL A 526 -8.51 -26.07 -2.71
CA VAL A 526 -7.40 -26.95 -3.13
C VAL A 526 -6.38 -27.14 -2.01
N ILE A 527 -6.13 -26.11 -1.21
CA ILE A 527 -5.01 -26.05 -0.24
C ILE A 527 -5.41 -26.46 1.17
N THR A 528 -6.68 -26.43 1.56
CA THR A 528 -7.07 -26.55 2.97
C THR A 528 -7.06 -27.98 3.52
N ASN A 529 -6.55 -28.05 4.70
CA ASN A 529 -6.41 -29.03 5.77
C ASN A 529 -5.13 -29.83 5.77
N PHE A 530 -4.18 -29.17 6.40
CA PHE A 530 -3.17 -29.88 7.16
C PHE A 530 -3.15 -29.30 8.58
N GLU A 531 -4.26 -29.46 9.32
CA GLU A 531 -4.32 -29.17 10.76
C GLU A 531 -3.28 -29.97 11.56
N ASN A 532 -2.63 -30.96 10.94
CA ASN A 532 -1.59 -31.78 11.54
C ASN A 532 -0.16 -31.47 11.07
N LEU A 533 0.04 -30.51 10.21
CA LEU A 533 1.38 -29.98 9.98
C LEU A 533 1.53 -28.78 10.90
N SER A 534 2.09 -29.04 12.09
CA SER A 534 2.62 -28.00 12.96
C SER A 534 3.22 -26.92 12.09
N PHE A 535 2.75 -25.69 12.26
CA PHE A 535 3.39 -24.49 11.72
C PHE A 535 4.81 -24.45 12.29
N ASN A 536 5.73 -25.18 11.67
CA ASN A 536 7.13 -24.90 11.83
C ASN A 536 7.36 -23.54 11.19
N ASN A 537 7.49 -22.54 12.05
CA ASN A 537 7.67 -21.12 11.78
C ASN A 537 8.92 -20.78 10.93
N ASN A 538 9.58 -21.77 10.33
CA ASN A 538 10.87 -21.62 9.66
C ASN A 538 10.78 -21.31 8.16
N PHE A 539 9.56 -21.05 7.60
CA PHE A 539 9.41 -20.76 6.16
C PHE A 539 8.97 -19.32 5.85
N PHE A 540 8.96 -18.44 6.85
CA PHE A 540 8.66 -17.01 6.65
C PHE A 540 9.82 -16.08 7.10
N TYR A 541 11.05 -16.60 7.11
CA TYR A 541 12.26 -15.80 7.29
C TYR A 541 13.14 -15.87 6.07
#